data_f697c6fb2ffd93290007df81e2cb842c
#
_entry.id   f697c6fb2ffd93290007df81e2cb842c
#
_cell.length_a   1.000
_cell.length_b   1.000
_cell.length_c   1.000
_cell.angle_alpha   90.00
_cell.angle_beta   90.00
_cell.angle_gamma   90.00
#
_symmetry.space_group_name_H-M   'P 1'
#
loop_
_entity.id
_entity.type
_entity.pdbx_description
1 polymer ?
#
loop_
_entity_poly.entity_id
_entity_poly.type
_entity_poly.pdbx_seq_one_letter_code
_entity_poly.pdbx_strand_id
1 'polypeptide(L)'
;MATDLHVEEGYVETRGGRTWFRVVGAGDAVPLVTVHGGPGGTHDYLEPLEALADERPVVFYDQLGAGKSDAPEDLNLWTNERMVEELGQVLETLGYPRIHLLGQSWGTIVATEYALGSPQRLASLILSDPCLSMPRFAAGAAALRAALPGQVRAVLDRHEEAGTTDSEEYQEAAMEFYSRYVCRLDPWPEVLMRTFNQLNQSIYERMQGPNEFTLTGIHKDYDVTDRLSSLEVATLFLCGRYGETRPEETAYYQSLVPGAELVVFEESSHVPHLEEPQRYLEVVRDFLHRHDPSASG
;
A
#
# COMPACT_ATOMS: atom_id res chain seq x y z
N MET A 1 3.68 29.32 12.73
CA MET A 1 2.33 29.05 13.25
C MET A 1 1.83 27.87 12.47
N ALA A 2 1.59 26.71 13.11
CA ALA A 2 0.94 25.60 12.43
C ALA A 2 -0.47 26.09 12.07
N THR A 3 -0.79 26.18 10.79
CA THR A 3 -2.16 26.39 10.32
C THR A 3 -2.93 25.14 10.71
N ASP A 4 -3.99 25.26 11.53
CA ASP A 4 -4.94 24.18 11.75
C ASP A 4 -5.46 23.75 10.38
N LEU A 5 -5.01 22.57 9.92
CA LEU A 5 -5.50 21.98 8.67
C LEU A 5 -6.97 21.62 8.84
N HIS A 6 -7.76 21.88 7.81
CA HIS A 6 -9.15 21.39 7.77
C HIS A 6 -9.12 19.86 7.78
N VAL A 7 -9.95 19.24 8.63
CA VAL A 7 -10.10 17.79 8.69
C VAL A 7 -11.59 17.46 8.60
N GLU A 8 -11.93 16.58 7.66
CA GLU A 8 -13.26 16.00 7.51
C GLU A 8 -13.16 14.49 7.64
N GLU A 9 -14.01 13.89 8.46
CA GLU A 9 -14.13 12.43 8.58
C GLU A 9 -15.58 12.01 8.36
N GLY A 10 -15.78 10.85 7.77
CA GLY A 10 -17.12 10.33 7.52
C GLY A 10 -17.12 8.89 7.07
N TYR A 11 -18.27 8.45 6.59
CA TYR A 11 -18.47 7.11 6.07
C TYR A 11 -19.13 7.14 4.70
N VAL A 12 -18.72 6.22 3.86
CA VAL A 12 -19.33 5.96 2.54
C VAL A 12 -20.03 4.61 2.62
N GLU A 13 -21.29 4.54 2.18
CA GLU A 13 -21.97 3.26 1.98
C GLU A 13 -21.35 2.53 0.79
N THR A 14 -20.81 1.36 1.06
CA THR A 14 -20.15 0.52 0.06
C THR A 14 -20.73 -0.90 0.06
N ARG A 15 -20.39 -1.70 -0.94
CA ARG A 15 -20.84 -3.07 -0.98
C ARG A 15 -20.27 -3.87 0.19
N GLY A 16 -21.13 -4.20 1.16
CA GLY A 16 -20.81 -5.01 2.34
C GLY A 16 -20.77 -4.23 3.66
N GLY A 17 -20.84 -2.89 3.63
CA GLY A 17 -20.84 -2.07 4.84
C GLY A 17 -20.37 -0.65 4.58
N ARG A 18 -20.08 0.08 5.65
CA ARG A 18 -19.61 1.46 5.57
C ARG A 18 -18.08 1.51 5.57
N THR A 19 -17.52 2.23 4.64
CA THR A 19 -16.10 2.53 4.55
C THR A 19 -15.83 3.90 5.13
N TRP A 20 -14.95 3.98 6.14
CA TRP A 20 -14.53 5.23 6.75
C TRP A 20 -13.52 5.94 5.87
N PHE A 21 -13.61 7.27 5.83
CA PHE A 21 -12.64 8.14 5.18
C PHE A 21 -12.25 9.33 6.05
N ARG A 22 -11.09 9.92 5.74
CA ARG A 22 -10.59 11.16 6.30
C ARG A 22 -9.96 12.00 5.20
N VAL A 23 -10.36 13.27 5.12
CA VAL A 23 -9.76 14.27 4.24
C VAL A 23 -9.03 15.28 5.10
N VAL A 24 -7.77 15.52 4.81
CA VAL A 24 -6.93 16.52 5.48
C VAL A 24 -6.50 17.56 4.48
N GLY A 25 -6.60 18.84 4.84
CA GLY A 25 -6.38 19.97 3.94
C GLY A 25 -7.64 20.41 3.21
N ALA A 26 -7.52 21.47 2.45
CA ALA A 26 -8.60 22.06 1.66
C ALA A 26 -8.03 22.76 0.42
N GLY A 27 -8.90 23.18 -0.48
CA GLY A 27 -8.53 23.94 -1.69
C GLY A 27 -8.95 23.24 -2.96
N ASP A 28 -8.61 23.86 -4.10
CA ASP A 28 -9.05 23.43 -5.42
C ASP A 28 -7.99 22.59 -6.17
N ALA A 29 -6.84 22.34 -5.55
CA ALA A 29 -5.81 21.49 -6.15
C ALA A 29 -6.31 20.04 -6.24
N VAL A 30 -5.82 19.30 -7.23
CA VAL A 30 -6.18 17.87 -7.38
C VAL A 30 -5.77 17.09 -6.15
N PRO A 31 -6.71 16.42 -5.46
CA PRO A 31 -6.42 15.71 -4.22
C PRO A 31 -5.52 14.50 -4.45
N LEU A 32 -4.72 14.16 -3.42
CA LEU A 32 -4.04 12.89 -3.32
C LEU A 32 -4.91 11.90 -2.55
N VAL A 33 -5.23 10.77 -3.16
CA VAL A 33 -5.95 9.66 -2.51
C VAL A 33 -4.97 8.52 -2.24
N THR A 34 -4.94 8.02 -1.02
CA THR A 34 -4.04 6.96 -0.60
C THR A 34 -4.79 5.65 -0.41
N VAL A 35 -4.18 4.55 -0.86
CA VAL A 35 -4.68 3.18 -0.70
C VAL A 35 -3.67 2.40 0.11
N HIS A 36 -4.07 2.04 1.33
CA HIS A 36 -3.18 1.34 2.26
C HIS A 36 -2.95 -0.12 1.87
N GLY A 37 -1.87 -0.69 2.42
CA GLY A 37 -1.47 -2.08 2.27
C GLY A 37 -2.18 -3.04 3.23
N GLY A 38 -1.62 -4.18 3.39
CA GLY A 38 -2.15 -5.33 4.11
C GLY A 38 -2.24 -6.51 3.16
N PRO A 39 -3.42 -7.03 2.75
CA PRO A 39 -4.81 -6.56 2.96
C PRO A 39 -5.26 -6.62 4.42
N GLY A 40 -6.25 -5.81 4.78
CA GLY A 40 -6.75 -5.77 6.16
C GLY A 40 -5.93 -4.89 7.13
N GLY A 41 -4.87 -4.20 6.64
CA GLY A 41 -4.19 -3.14 7.37
C GLY A 41 -5.04 -1.87 7.49
N THR A 42 -4.51 -0.82 8.13
CA THR A 42 -5.18 0.46 8.28
C THR A 42 -4.40 1.58 7.62
N HIS A 43 -5.03 2.76 7.47
CA HIS A 43 -4.37 3.94 6.91
C HIS A 43 -3.26 4.53 7.81
N ASP A 44 -3.23 4.20 9.10
CA ASP A 44 -2.41 4.89 10.11
C ASP A 44 -0.95 5.10 9.69
N TYR A 45 -0.30 4.10 9.11
CA TYR A 45 1.10 4.20 8.70
C TYR A 45 1.34 5.15 7.50
N LEU A 46 0.27 5.54 6.79
CA LEU A 46 0.31 6.53 5.72
C LEU A 46 0.04 7.97 6.21
N GLU A 47 -0.33 8.17 7.50
CA GLU A 47 -0.58 9.49 8.09
C GLU A 47 0.55 10.52 7.83
N PRO A 48 1.85 10.17 7.77
CA PRO A 48 2.89 11.14 7.44
C PRO A 48 2.71 11.85 6.09
N LEU A 49 1.91 11.28 5.17
CA LEU A 49 1.54 11.95 3.91
C LEU A 49 0.61 13.15 4.11
N GLU A 50 0.04 13.35 5.32
CA GLU A 50 -0.68 14.57 5.68
C GLU A 50 0.18 15.83 5.52
N ALA A 51 1.51 15.70 5.53
CA ALA A 51 2.41 16.81 5.24
C ALA A 51 2.22 17.42 3.85
N LEU A 52 1.51 16.74 2.92
CA LEU A 52 1.13 17.27 1.60
C LEU A 52 -0.18 18.07 1.65
N ALA A 53 -0.86 18.07 2.79
CA ALA A 53 -2.15 18.78 2.96
C ALA A 53 -2.02 20.30 3.05
N ASP A 54 -0.80 20.82 3.08
CA ASP A 54 -0.50 22.24 2.95
C ASP A 54 -0.74 22.79 1.52
N GLU A 55 -0.83 21.92 0.51
CA GLU A 55 -0.98 22.27 -0.90
C GLU A 55 -2.25 21.70 -1.54
N ARG A 56 -2.73 20.56 -1.08
CA ARG A 56 -3.87 19.84 -1.66
C ARG A 56 -4.60 19.00 -0.63
N PRO A 57 -5.88 18.66 -0.83
CA PRO A 57 -6.53 17.67 0.01
C PRO A 57 -5.81 16.31 -0.09
N VAL A 58 -5.55 15.68 1.06
CA VAL A 58 -5.05 14.31 1.16
C VAL A 58 -6.14 13.44 1.75
N VAL A 59 -6.51 12.39 1.04
CA VAL A 59 -7.59 11.47 1.41
C VAL A 59 -7.02 10.15 1.86
N PHE A 60 -7.42 9.74 3.05
CA PHE A 60 -7.20 8.42 3.61
C PHE A 60 -8.54 7.70 3.75
N TYR A 61 -8.55 6.41 3.62
CA TYR A 61 -9.70 5.58 3.97
C TYR A 61 -9.22 4.23 4.50
N ASP A 62 -9.98 3.64 5.39
CA ASP A 62 -9.78 2.27 5.80
C ASP A 62 -10.64 1.37 4.92
N GLN A 63 -10.03 0.44 4.19
CA GLN A 63 -10.79 -0.51 3.38
C GLN A 63 -11.76 -1.31 4.26
N LEU A 64 -12.89 -1.73 3.71
CA LEU A 64 -13.88 -2.53 4.44
C LEU A 64 -13.19 -3.72 5.12
N GLY A 65 -13.52 -3.93 6.37
CA GLY A 65 -12.90 -4.95 7.22
C GLY A 65 -11.66 -4.47 7.99
N ALA A 66 -11.21 -3.23 7.77
CA ALA A 66 -10.02 -2.65 8.39
C ALA A 66 -10.37 -1.43 9.25
N GLY A 67 -9.60 -1.19 10.28
CA GLY A 67 -9.59 0.01 11.10
C GLY A 67 -10.97 0.48 11.56
N LYS A 68 -11.35 1.68 11.13
CA LYS A 68 -12.63 2.34 11.50
C LYS A 68 -13.80 1.94 10.59
N SER A 69 -13.57 1.19 9.51
CA SER A 69 -14.61 0.70 8.61
C SER A 69 -15.38 -0.47 9.20
N ASP A 70 -16.59 -0.73 8.71
CA ASP A 70 -17.36 -1.91 9.11
C ASP A 70 -16.59 -3.19 8.75
N ALA A 71 -16.69 -4.23 9.58
CA ALA A 71 -16.01 -5.50 9.41
C ALA A 71 -17.00 -6.66 9.28
N PRO A 72 -17.57 -6.88 8.09
CA PRO A 72 -18.52 -7.98 7.87
C PRO A 72 -17.81 -9.34 7.90
N GLU A 73 -18.55 -10.37 8.31
CA GLU A 73 -18.04 -11.75 8.40
C GLU A 73 -18.07 -12.52 7.06
N ASP A 74 -18.70 -11.95 6.02
CA ASP A 74 -18.82 -12.62 4.71
C ASP A 74 -17.47 -12.64 3.96
N LEU A 75 -16.84 -13.81 3.97
CA LEU A 75 -15.55 -14.04 3.31
C LEU A 75 -15.57 -13.85 1.77
N ASN A 76 -16.76 -13.81 1.14
CA ASN A 76 -16.86 -13.57 -0.30
C ASN A 76 -16.69 -12.09 -0.68
N LEU A 77 -16.66 -11.20 0.32
CA LEU A 77 -16.39 -9.78 0.11
C LEU A 77 -14.88 -9.49 -0.10
N TRP A 78 -14.00 -10.43 0.25
CA TRP A 78 -12.55 -10.21 0.17
C TRP A 78 -12.02 -10.60 -1.20
N THR A 79 -12.27 -9.75 -2.20
CA THR A 79 -11.79 -9.89 -3.58
C THR A 79 -11.25 -8.55 -4.11
N ASN A 80 -10.31 -8.60 -5.06
CA ASN A 80 -9.73 -7.41 -5.68
C ASN A 80 -10.82 -6.55 -6.33
N GLU A 81 -11.76 -7.18 -7.05
CA GLU A 81 -12.83 -6.49 -7.76
C GLU A 81 -13.70 -5.67 -6.81
N ARG A 82 -14.05 -6.24 -5.64
CA ARG A 82 -14.85 -5.52 -4.65
C ARG A 82 -14.07 -4.32 -4.07
N MET A 83 -12.76 -4.47 -3.82
CA MET A 83 -11.95 -3.39 -3.26
C MET A 83 -11.69 -2.27 -4.27
N VAL A 84 -11.61 -2.59 -5.56
CA VAL A 84 -11.58 -1.61 -6.63
C VAL A 84 -12.93 -0.89 -6.76
N GLU A 85 -14.05 -1.62 -6.66
CA GLU A 85 -15.41 -1.05 -6.60
C GLU A 85 -15.55 -0.10 -5.41
N GLU A 86 -15.08 -0.49 -4.22
CA GLU A 86 -15.09 0.32 -3.00
C GLU A 86 -14.33 1.65 -3.20
N LEU A 87 -13.11 1.61 -3.74
CA LEU A 87 -12.36 2.81 -4.07
C LEU A 87 -13.17 3.73 -4.99
N GLY A 88 -13.80 3.17 -6.02
CA GLY A 88 -14.69 3.91 -6.92
C GLY A 88 -15.85 4.60 -6.19
N GLN A 89 -16.51 3.91 -5.25
CA GLN A 89 -17.61 4.44 -4.45
C GLN A 89 -17.16 5.55 -3.49
N VAL A 90 -15.98 5.40 -2.87
CA VAL A 90 -15.36 6.45 -2.05
C VAL A 90 -15.12 7.70 -2.88
N LEU A 91 -14.49 7.57 -4.04
CA LEU A 91 -14.19 8.69 -4.93
C LEU A 91 -15.44 9.37 -5.50
N GLU A 92 -16.49 8.60 -5.79
CA GLU A 92 -17.76 9.15 -6.26
C GLU A 92 -18.46 9.95 -5.17
N THR A 93 -18.47 9.45 -3.93
CA THR A 93 -19.08 10.12 -2.78
C THR A 93 -18.35 11.43 -2.44
N LEU A 94 -17.01 11.43 -2.48
CA LEU A 94 -16.21 12.64 -2.23
C LEU A 94 -16.31 13.67 -3.37
N GLY A 95 -16.82 13.27 -4.54
CA GLY A 95 -17.14 14.19 -5.62
C GLY A 95 -15.92 14.75 -6.37
N TYR A 96 -14.72 14.20 -6.18
CA TYR A 96 -13.54 14.66 -6.89
C TYR A 96 -13.55 14.20 -8.35
N PRO A 97 -13.55 15.11 -9.33
CA PRO A 97 -13.61 14.74 -10.74
C PRO A 97 -12.32 14.09 -11.24
N ARG A 98 -11.20 14.45 -10.62
CA ARG A 98 -9.87 13.97 -10.95
C ARG A 98 -9.01 13.89 -9.68
N ILE A 99 -8.13 12.89 -9.60
CA ILE A 99 -7.31 12.64 -8.43
C ILE A 99 -5.88 12.24 -8.84
N HIS A 100 -4.93 12.43 -7.92
CA HIS A 100 -3.71 11.64 -7.88
C HIS A 100 -3.96 10.42 -6.99
N LEU A 101 -3.55 9.24 -7.42
CA LEU A 101 -3.77 8.00 -6.69
C LEU A 101 -2.44 7.41 -6.26
N LEU A 102 -2.29 7.14 -4.96
CA LEU A 102 -1.12 6.48 -4.38
C LEU A 102 -1.55 5.16 -3.74
N GLY A 103 -1.02 4.05 -4.23
CA GLY A 103 -1.10 2.76 -3.56
C GLY A 103 0.23 2.40 -2.92
N GLN A 104 0.18 1.77 -1.73
CA GLN A 104 1.36 1.24 -1.08
C GLN A 104 1.18 -0.26 -0.82
N SER A 105 2.23 -1.07 -1.12
CA SER A 105 2.21 -2.52 -0.91
C SER A 105 1.02 -3.16 -1.64
N TRP A 106 0.20 -3.95 -0.95
CA TRP A 106 -1.07 -4.49 -1.45
C TRP A 106 -1.97 -3.39 -2.07
N GLY A 107 -1.99 -2.19 -1.50
CA GLY A 107 -2.74 -1.07 -2.07
C GLY A 107 -2.36 -0.74 -3.52
N THR A 108 -1.19 -1.15 -3.99
CA THR A 108 -0.77 -0.99 -5.39
C THR A 108 -1.57 -1.87 -6.34
N ILE A 109 -2.06 -3.03 -5.89
CA ILE A 109 -2.96 -3.90 -6.67
C ILE A 109 -4.27 -3.17 -6.94
N VAL A 110 -4.90 -2.64 -5.88
CA VAL A 110 -6.17 -1.90 -5.99
C VAL A 110 -6.00 -0.65 -6.86
N ALA A 111 -4.92 0.12 -6.62
CA ALA A 111 -4.64 1.33 -7.39
C ALA A 111 -4.38 1.05 -8.88
N THR A 112 -3.65 -0.03 -9.19
CA THR A 112 -3.36 -0.43 -10.59
C THR A 112 -4.62 -0.90 -11.30
N GLU A 113 -5.42 -1.77 -10.67
CA GLU A 113 -6.68 -2.25 -11.26
C GLU A 113 -7.67 -1.10 -11.49
N TYR A 114 -7.76 -0.16 -10.54
CA TYR A 114 -8.56 1.06 -10.70
C TYR A 114 -8.07 1.91 -11.88
N ALA A 115 -6.77 2.11 -12.00
CA ALA A 115 -6.16 2.90 -13.07
C ALA A 115 -6.40 2.28 -14.45
N LEU A 116 -6.33 0.96 -14.57
CA LEU A 116 -6.64 0.24 -15.81
C LEU A 116 -8.12 0.33 -16.21
N GLY A 117 -9.03 0.38 -15.22
CA GLY A 117 -10.48 0.47 -15.46
C GLY A 117 -11.02 1.90 -15.62
N SER A 118 -10.33 2.90 -15.05
CA SER A 118 -10.83 4.28 -14.96
C SER A 118 -9.72 5.34 -15.13
N PRO A 119 -8.88 5.25 -16.19
CA PRO A 119 -7.71 6.14 -16.35
C PRO A 119 -8.09 7.62 -16.44
N GLN A 120 -9.28 7.95 -16.94
CA GLN A 120 -9.77 9.34 -17.10
C GLN A 120 -9.98 10.07 -15.77
N ARG A 121 -10.11 9.34 -14.66
CA ARG A 121 -10.26 9.90 -13.31
C ARG A 121 -8.90 10.28 -12.69
N LEU A 122 -7.80 9.85 -13.29
CA LEU A 122 -6.47 10.02 -12.71
C LEU A 122 -5.69 11.16 -13.36
N ALA A 123 -5.09 12.00 -12.54
CA ALA A 123 -4.05 12.96 -12.92
C ALA A 123 -2.68 12.24 -12.97
N SER A 124 -2.42 11.40 -11.97
CA SER A 124 -1.24 10.52 -11.94
C SER A 124 -1.46 9.32 -11.03
N LEU A 125 -0.57 8.33 -11.13
CA LEU A 125 -0.53 7.11 -10.33
C LEU A 125 0.84 6.97 -9.67
N ILE A 126 0.86 6.71 -8.36
CA ILE A 126 2.07 6.43 -7.59
C ILE A 126 1.94 5.03 -7.00
N LEU A 127 2.91 4.17 -7.27
CA LEU A 127 2.97 2.79 -6.80
C LEU A 127 4.20 2.62 -5.92
N SER A 128 3.98 2.65 -4.61
CA SER A 128 5.03 2.53 -3.61
C SER A 128 5.14 1.09 -3.12
N ASP A 129 6.34 0.52 -3.27
CA ASP A 129 6.66 -0.86 -2.92
C ASP A 129 5.67 -1.87 -3.53
N PRO A 130 5.55 -1.91 -4.87
CA PRO A 130 4.46 -2.54 -5.60
C PRO A 130 4.50 -4.06 -5.59
N CYS A 131 3.31 -4.69 -5.44
CA CYS A 131 3.08 -6.13 -5.46
C CYS A 131 2.25 -6.53 -6.69
N LEU A 132 2.71 -6.27 -7.92
CA LEU A 132 1.94 -6.44 -9.15
C LEU A 132 1.98 -7.85 -9.77
N SER A 133 2.83 -8.73 -9.21
CA SER A 133 2.88 -10.16 -9.52
C SER A 133 3.21 -10.93 -8.25
N MET A 134 2.23 -11.63 -7.70
CA MET A 134 2.42 -12.40 -6.48
C MET A 134 3.38 -13.59 -6.66
N PRO A 135 3.44 -14.28 -7.81
CA PRO A 135 4.48 -15.28 -8.05
C PRO A 135 5.90 -14.70 -7.99
N ARG A 136 6.12 -13.48 -8.50
CA ARG A 136 7.43 -12.81 -8.45
C ARG A 136 7.73 -12.34 -7.02
N PHE A 137 6.75 -11.76 -6.34
CA PHE A 137 6.87 -11.38 -4.93
C PHE A 137 7.25 -12.59 -4.06
N ALA A 138 6.55 -13.74 -4.23
CA ALA A 138 6.85 -14.97 -3.52
C ALA A 138 8.30 -15.47 -3.75
N ALA A 139 8.76 -15.41 -4.99
CA ALA A 139 10.15 -15.77 -5.32
C ALA A 139 11.15 -14.83 -4.66
N GLY A 140 10.86 -13.52 -4.63
CA GLY A 140 11.63 -12.50 -3.92
C GLY A 140 11.70 -12.76 -2.42
N ALA A 141 10.54 -12.91 -1.78
CA ALA A 141 10.43 -13.19 -0.36
C ALA A 141 11.15 -14.49 0.05
N ALA A 142 11.06 -15.55 -0.77
CA ALA A 142 11.80 -16.78 -0.54
C ALA A 142 13.33 -16.57 -0.58
N ALA A 143 13.81 -15.74 -1.51
CA ALA A 143 15.24 -15.42 -1.57
C ALA A 143 15.71 -14.62 -0.35
N LEU A 144 14.90 -13.65 0.12
CA LEU A 144 15.17 -12.86 1.33
C LEU A 144 15.13 -13.75 2.58
N ARG A 145 14.15 -14.64 2.69
CA ARG A 145 14.08 -15.65 3.77
C ARG A 145 15.33 -16.55 3.77
N ALA A 146 15.78 -16.98 2.61
CA ALA A 146 16.99 -17.81 2.49
C ALA A 146 18.27 -17.08 2.96
N ALA A 147 18.27 -15.74 2.94
CA ALA A 147 19.37 -14.90 3.43
C ALA A 147 19.34 -14.68 4.96
N LEU A 148 18.28 -15.07 5.67
CA LEU A 148 18.21 -15.00 7.13
C LEU A 148 19.25 -15.92 7.80
N PRO A 149 19.66 -15.64 9.04
CA PRO A 149 20.51 -16.55 9.81
C PRO A 149 19.94 -17.96 9.89
N GLY A 150 20.81 -18.98 9.79
CA GLY A 150 20.37 -20.37 9.74
C GLY A 150 19.52 -20.81 10.94
N GLN A 151 19.81 -20.28 12.13
CA GLN A 151 19.02 -20.54 13.35
C GLN A 151 17.59 -19.95 13.24
N VAL A 152 17.43 -18.76 12.67
CA VAL A 152 16.11 -18.13 12.46
C VAL A 152 15.30 -18.97 11.48
N ARG A 153 15.89 -19.34 10.34
CA ARG A 153 15.23 -20.21 9.35
C ARG A 153 14.77 -21.54 9.96
N ALA A 154 15.64 -22.18 10.78
CA ALA A 154 15.30 -23.44 11.41
C ALA A 154 14.10 -23.32 12.39
N VAL A 155 13.93 -22.18 13.05
CA VAL A 155 12.75 -21.90 13.88
C VAL A 155 11.51 -21.77 12.99
N LEU A 156 11.57 -20.94 11.94
CA LEU A 156 10.47 -20.75 11.01
C LEU A 156 10.02 -22.08 10.40
N ASP A 157 10.95 -22.84 9.83
CA ASP A 157 10.67 -24.12 9.17
C ASP A 157 10.00 -25.12 10.14
N ARG A 158 10.52 -25.25 11.37
CA ARG A 158 9.99 -26.15 12.39
C ARG A 158 8.55 -25.84 12.77
N HIS A 159 8.22 -24.56 12.99
CA HIS A 159 6.88 -24.14 13.40
C HIS A 159 5.88 -24.21 12.25
N GLU A 160 6.31 -23.92 11.01
CA GLU A 160 5.49 -24.09 9.82
C GLU A 160 5.14 -25.56 9.56
N GLU A 161 6.11 -26.47 9.70
CA GLU A 161 5.88 -27.93 9.60
C GLU A 161 4.93 -28.43 10.71
N ALA A 162 5.05 -27.87 11.92
CA ALA A 162 4.22 -28.23 13.07
C ALA A 162 2.83 -27.57 13.09
N GLY A 163 2.58 -26.56 12.25
CA GLY A 163 1.35 -25.74 12.27
C GLY A 163 1.20 -24.88 13.53
N THR A 164 2.32 -24.41 14.12
CA THR A 164 2.37 -23.63 15.36
C THR A 164 2.94 -22.24 15.13
N THR A 165 2.51 -21.58 14.05
CA THR A 165 2.96 -20.24 13.64
C THR A 165 2.45 -19.11 14.53
N ASP A 166 1.56 -19.40 15.46
CA ASP A 166 1.06 -18.53 16.52
C ASP A 166 1.95 -18.50 17.78
N SER A 167 3.00 -19.36 17.84
CA SER A 167 3.92 -19.39 18.97
C SER A 167 4.79 -18.13 19.06
N GLU A 168 5.12 -17.71 20.29
CA GLU A 168 6.01 -16.58 20.55
C GLU A 168 7.38 -16.75 19.84
N GLU A 169 7.96 -17.95 19.88
CA GLU A 169 9.21 -18.24 19.22
C GLU A 169 9.17 -18.04 17.69
N TYR A 170 8.05 -18.41 17.06
CA TYR A 170 7.85 -18.14 15.63
C TYR A 170 7.72 -16.65 15.34
N GLN A 171 6.93 -15.94 16.15
CA GLN A 171 6.72 -14.51 15.98
C GLN A 171 8.03 -13.71 16.17
N GLU A 172 8.87 -14.09 17.15
CA GLU A 172 10.20 -13.50 17.31
C GLU A 172 11.10 -13.80 16.10
N ALA A 173 11.07 -15.01 15.56
CA ALA A 173 11.82 -15.36 14.35
C ALA A 173 11.32 -14.63 13.10
N ALA A 174 10.00 -14.40 12.96
CA ALA A 174 9.40 -13.63 11.88
C ALA A 174 9.78 -12.14 11.98
N MET A 175 9.88 -11.59 13.19
CA MET A 175 10.32 -10.21 13.40
C MET A 175 11.74 -9.97 12.88
N GLU A 176 12.62 -10.98 12.79
CA GLU A 176 13.93 -10.83 12.17
C GLU A 176 13.82 -10.56 10.64
N PHE A 177 12.81 -11.12 9.97
CA PHE A 177 12.49 -10.78 8.58
C PHE A 177 11.94 -9.36 8.50
N TYR A 178 10.96 -9.03 9.32
CA TYR A 178 10.27 -7.73 9.29
C TYR A 178 11.21 -6.57 9.59
N SER A 179 12.11 -6.71 10.56
CA SER A 179 13.11 -5.68 10.92
C SER A 179 14.15 -5.41 9.84
N ARG A 180 14.32 -6.33 8.88
CA ARG A 180 15.25 -6.16 7.75
C ARG A 180 14.58 -5.64 6.50
N TYR A 181 13.35 -6.11 6.23
CA TYR A 181 12.74 -5.99 4.91
C TYR A 181 11.41 -5.22 4.90
N VAL A 182 10.76 -5.05 6.07
CA VAL A 182 9.52 -4.27 6.21
C VAL A 182 9.81 -2.88 6.75
N CYS A 183 10.45 -2.78 7.93
CA CYS A 183 10.85 -1.50 8.49
C CYS A 183 12.14 -1.66 9.31
N ARG A 184 13.18 -0.89 8.95
CA ARG A 184 14.51 -0.96 9.57
C ARG A 184 14.73 0.05 10.69
N LEU A 185 13.72 0.86 11.00
CA LEU A 185 13.75 1.75 12.15
C LEU A 185 13.64 0.94 13.46
N ASP A 186 14.35 1.37 14.49
CA ASP A 186 14.28 0.80 15.83
C ASP A 186 14.27 1.94 16.86
N PRO A 187 13.19 2.11 17.65
CA PRO A 187 11.91 1.37 17.56
C PRO A 187 11.09 1.70 16.29
N TRP A 188 10.17 0.81 15.94
CA TRP A 188 9.22 1.09 14.87
C TRP A 188 8.36 2.31 15.19
N PRO A 189 8.05 3.16 14.20
CA PRO A 189 7.16 4.30 14.37
C PRO A 189 5.78 3.90 14.91
N GLU A 190 5.22 4.74 15.78
CA GLU A 190 3.92 4.49 16.41
C GLU A 190 2.81 4.26 15.37
N VAL A 191 2.81 5.02 14.27
CA VAL A 191 1.82 4.87 13.18
C VAL A 191 1.87 3.49 12.54
N LEU A 192 3.07 2.92 12.37
CA LEU A 192 3.25 1.57 11.84
C LEU A 192 2.77 0.52 12.86
N MET A 193 3.12 0.71 14.13
CA MET A 193 2.67 -0.18 15.20
C MET A 193 1.15 -0.18 15.34
N ARG A 194 0.48 0.99 15.16
CA ARG A 194 -0.99 1.04 15.16
C ARG A 194 -1.59 0.20 14.05
N THR A 195 -1.06 0.28 12.84
CA THR A 195 -1.50 -0.55 11.70
C THR A 195 -1.33 -2.04 11.99
N PHE A 196 -0.16 -2.46 12.48
CA PHE A 196 0.10 -3.86 12.81
C PHE A 196 -0.83 -4.40 13.92
N ASN A 197 -1.06 -3.59 14.97
CA ASN A 197 -1.93 -3.97 16.07
C ASN A 197 -3.42 -4.04 15.68
N GLN A 198 -3.82 -3.36 14.61
CA GLN A 198 -5.19 -3.33 14.12
C GLN A 198 -5.41 -4.20 12.87
N LEU A 199 -4.37 -4.91 12.42
CA LEU A 199 -4.47 -5.78 11.25
C LEU A 199 -5.60 -6.80 11.42
N ASN A 200 -6.53 -6.82 10.46
CA ASN A 200 -7.55 -7.87 10.43
C ASN A 200 -6.93 -9.18 9.91
N GLN A 201 -6.49 -9.99 10.85
CA GLN A 201 -5.80 -11.25 10.57
C GLN A 201 -6.61 -12.18 9.66
N SER A 202 -7.94 -12.24 9.83
CA SER A 202 -8.81 -13.10 9.02
C SER A 202 -8.78 -12.72 7.53
N ILE A 203 -8.76 -11.40 7.23
CA ILE A 203 -8.66 -10.90 5.86
C ILE A 203 -7.26 -11.17 5.31
N TYR A 204 -6.26 -10.85 6.12
CA TYR A 204 -4.86 -11.00 5.74
C TYR A 204 -4.54 -12.47 5.38
N GLU A 205 -4.87 -13.42 6.25
CA GLU A 205 -4.65 -14.84 6.00
C GLU A 205 -5.39 -15.37 4.78
N ARG A 206 -6.64 -14.94 4.59
CA ARG A 206 -7.43 -15.36 3.44
C ARG A 206 -6.87 -14.85 2.12
N MET A 207 -6.43 -13.61 2.08
CA MET A 207 -6.02 -12.95 0.84
C MET A 207 -4.54 -13.15 0.54
N GLN A 208 -3.69 -13.02 1.54
CA GLN A 208 -2.23 -13.09 1.46
C GLN A 208 -1.69 -14.45 1.93
N GLY A 209 -1.90 -14.75 3.19
CA GLY A 209 -1.35 -15.90 3.90
C GLY A 209 -0.98 -15.53 5.33
N PRO A 210 -0.29 -16.42 6.07
CA PRO A 210 0.01 -16.21 7.49
C PRO A 210 1.02 -15.08 7.76
N ASN A 211 1.81 -14.68 6.76
CA ASN A 211 2.86 -13.65 6.87
C ASN A 211 3.32 -13.18 5.48
N GLU A 212 4.30 -12.24 5.43
CA GLU A 212 4.81 -11.64 4.20
C GLU A 212 5.60 -12.59 3.30
N PHE A 213 6.12 -13.69 3.83
CA PHE A 213 6.97 -14.62 3.07
C PHE A 213 6.33 -16.01 2.84
N THR A 214 5.07 -16.22 3.26
CA THR A 214 4.33 -17.48 3.07
C THR A 214 2.97 -17.18 2.42
N LEU A 215 2.96 -17.15 1.08
CA LEU A 215 1.78 -16.78 0.30
C LEU A 215 0.91 -17.99 -0.01
N THR A 216 -0.17 -18.15 0.72
CA THR A 216 -1.15 -19.24 0.57
C THR A 216 -2.56 -18.76 0.28
N GLY A 217 -2.78 -17.45 0.36
CA GLY A 217 -4.07 -16.82 0.17
C GLY A 217 -4.57 -16.86 -1.30
N ILE A 218 -5.75 -16.28 -1.51
CA ILE A 218 -6.40 -16.26 -2.83
C ILE A 218 -5.62 -15.44 -3.87
N HIS A 219 -4.73 -14.54 -3.43
CA HIS A 219 -3.90 -13.71 -4.30
C HIS A 219 -2.65 -14.40 -4.84
N LYS A 220 -2.29 -15.58 -4.37
CA LYS A 220 -1.03 -16.26 -4.69
C LYS A 220 -0.70 -16.36 -6.19
N ASP A 221 -1.72 -16.36 -7.04
CA ASP A 221 -1.59 -16.47 -8.50
C ASP A 221 -1.90 -15.12 -9.22
N TYR A 222 -2.12 -14.02 -8.46
CA TYR A 222 -2.39 -12.71 -9.06
C TYR A 222 -1.17 -12.20 -9.81
N ASP A 223 -1.37 -11.81 -11.06
CA ASP A 223 -0.36 -11.20 -11.93
C ASP A 223 -1.03 -10.27 -12.94
N VAL A 224 -0.66 -8.99 -12.93
CA VAL A 224 -1.20 -7.98 -13.83
C VAL A 224 -0.16 -7.48 -14.84
N THR A 225 1.01 -8.10 -14.86
CA THR A 225 2.16 -7.61 -15.63
C THR A 225 1.91 -7.55 -17.14
N ASP A 226 1.09 -8.42 -17.70
CA ASP A 226 0.70 -8.43 -19.10
C ASP A 226 -0.19 -7.24 -19.50
N ARG A 227 -0.84 -6.57 -18.55
CA ARG A 227 -1.71 -5.40 -18.75
C ARG A 227 -1.05 -4.07 -18.44
N LEU A 228 0.14 -4.05 -17.81
CA LEU A 228 0.81 -2.81 -17.38
C LEU A 228 1.12 -1.89 -18.57
N SER A 229 1.38 -2.43 -19.75
CA SER A 229 1.60 -1.62 -20.96
C SER A 229 0.37 -0.81 -21.41
N SER A 230 -0.81 -1.11 -20.84
CA SER A 230 -2.07 -0.38 -21.10
C SER A 230 -2.30 0.78 -20.11
N LEU A 231 -1.41 1.00 -19.15
CA LEU A 231 -1.49 2.17 -18.28
C LEU A 231 -1.12 3.44 -19.07
N GLU A 232 -2.10 4.30 -19.28
CA GLU A 232 -1.98 5.56 -20.05
C GLU A 232 -1.71 6.78 -19.14
N VAL A 233 -1.79 6.60 -17.82
CA VAL A 233 -1.59 7.65 -16.82
C VAL A 233 -0.12 7.78 -16.47
N ALA A 234 0.35 9.02 -16.23
CA ALA A 234 1.69 9.27 -15.70
C ALA A 234 1.90 8.47 -14.42
N THR A 235 2.90 7.60 -14.41
CA THR A 235 3.11 6.62 -13.33
C THR A 235 4.51 6.76 -12.72
N LEU A 236 4.56 6.81 -11.39
CA LEU A 236 5.78 6.79 -10.59
C LEU A 236 5.83 5.52 -9.75
N PHE A 237 6.93 4.79 -9.89
CA PHE A 237 7.27 3.65 -9.04
C PHE A 237 8.25 4.08 -7.96
N LEU A 238 7.99 3.68 -6.72
CA LEU A 238 8.84 3.92 -5.56
C LEU A 238 9.15 2.60 -4.87
N CYS A 239 10.37 2.42 -4.38
CA CYS A 239 10.71 1.30 -3.50
C CYS A 239 11.92 1.60 -2.63
N GLY A 240 12.04 0.91 -1.49
CA GLY A 240 13.25 0.92 -0.70
C GLY A 240 14.30 -0.07 -1.23
N ARG A 241 15.59 0.25 -1.00
CA ARG A 241 16.73 -0.59 -1.39
C ARG A 241 16.66 -1.98 -0.76
N TYR A 242 16.16 -2.06 0.47
CA TYR A 242 16.16 -3.26 1.29
C TYR A 242 14.77 -3.85 1.47
N GLY A 243 13.76 -3.33 0.73
CA GLY A 243 12.38 -3.76 0.85
C GLY A 243 12.15 -5.21 0.41
N GLU A 244 11.11 -5.82 0.95
CA GLU A 244 10.64 -7.13 0.50
C GLU A 244 10.16 -7.10 -0.96
N THR A 245 9.65 -5.96 -1.41
CA THR A 245 9.48 -5.64 -2.83
C THR A 245 10.80 -5.10 -3.38
N ARG A 246 11.62 -5.99 -3.88
CA ARG A 246 12.99 -5.68 -4.26
C ARG A 246 13.07 -4.68 -5.42
N PRO A 247 14.11 -3.82 -5.47
CA PRO A 247 14.29 -2.85 -6.56
C PRO A 247 14.28 -3.48 -7.96
N GLU A 248 14.78 -4.70 -8.11
CA GLU A 248 14.79 -5.41 -9.39
C GLU A 248 13.37 -5.74 -9.88
N GLU A 249 12.47 -6.08 -8.96
CA GLU A 249 11.07 -6.34 -9.27
C GLU A 249 10.34 -5.04 -9.62
N THR A 250 10.57 -3.98 -8.84
CA THR A 250 9.99 -2.66 -9.12
C THR A 250 10.48 -2.11 -10.47
N ALA A 251 11.77 -2.26 -10.78
CA ALA A 251 12.34 -1.87 -12.07
C ALA A 251 11.74 -2.70 -13.23
N TYR A 252 11.47 -3.98 -13.00
CA TYR A 252 10.77 -4.81 -13.99
C TYR A 252 9.36 -4.26 -14.26
N TYR A 253 8.54 -3.97 -13.24
CA TYR A 253 7.22 -3.38 -13.44
C TYR A 253 7.29 -2.03 -14.15
N GLN A 254 8.21 -1.16 -13.71
CA GLN A 254 8.43 0.14 -14.35
C GLN A 254 8.75 0.00 -15.84
N SER A 255 9.55 -0.99 -16.23
CA SER A 255 9.92 -1.21 -17.63
C SER A 255 8.74 -1.62 -18.52
N LEU A 256 7.65 -2.11 -17.94
CA LEU A 256 6.43 -2.51 -18.65
C LEU A 256 5.45 -1.35 -18.86
N VAL A 257 5.63 -0.21 -18.14
CA VAL A 257 4.73 0.95 -18.22
C VAL A 257 5.41 2.05 -19.05
N PRO A 258 4.87 2.43 -20.22
CA PRO A 258 5.50 3.44 -21.07
C PRO A 258 5.63 4.79 -20.36
N GLY A 259 6.86 5.32 -20.31
CA GLY A 259 7.13 6.63 -19.73
C GLY A 259 7.11 6.71 -18.20
N ALA A 260 6.96 5.58 -17.51
CA ALA A 260 6.98 5.56 -16.05
C ALA A 260 8.35 5.89 -15.47
N GLU A 261 8.34 6.56 -14.32
CA GLU A 261 9.52 6.91 -13.53
C GLU A 261 9.75 5.89 -12.42
N LEU A 262 11.01 5.77 -11.96
CA LEU A 262 11.38 4.94 -10.82
C LEU A 262 12.31 5.71 -9.89
N VAL A 263 12.02 5.69 -8.59
CA VAL A 263 12.91 6.18 -7.54
C VAL A 263 13.14 5.07 -6.51
N VAL A 264 14.41 4.81 -6.21
CA VAL A 264 14.84 3.89 -5.15
C VAL A 264 15.33 4.71 -3.96
N PHE A 265 14.81 4.40 -2.78
CA PHE A 265 15.23 4.98 -1.51
C PHE A 265 16.34 4.12 -0.92
N GLU A 266 17.54 4.67 -0.90
CA GLU A 266 18.78 3.88 -0.69
C GLU A 266 18.96 3.40 0.75
N GLU A 267 18.32 4.03 1.73
CA GLU A 267 18.41 3.68 3.15
C GLU A 267 17.15 2.99 3.69
N SER A 268 16.13 2.81 2.85
CA SER A 268 14.80 2.32 3.24
C SER A 268 14.56 0.86 2.87
N SER A 269 13.57 0.27 3.54
CA SER A 269 12.97 -1.01 3.19
C SER A 269 11.56 -0.82 2.61
N HIS A 270 10.53 -1.51 3.12
CA HIS A 270 9.18 -1.53 2.54
C HIS A 270 8.33 -0.29 2.86
N VAL A 271 8.78 0.58 3.76
CA VAL A 271 8.04 1.78 4.16
C VAL A 271 8.90 3.06 4.03
N PRO A 272 9.37 3.40 2.82
CA PRO A 272 10.29 4.53 2.61
C PRO A 272 9.71 5.87 3.05
N HIS A 273 8.38 6.03 3.06
CA HIS A 273 7.71 7.22 3.58
C HIS A 273 7.86 7.39 5.12
N LEU A 274 8.24 6.33 5.83
CA LEU A 274 8.57 6.37 7.26
C LEU A 274 10.08 6.43 7.51
N GLU A 275 10.86 5.75 6.66
CA GLU A 275 12.31 5.58 6.86
C GLU A 275 13.12 6.75 6.28
N GLU A 276 12.69 7.33 5.15
CA GLU A 276 13.28 8.54 4.51
C GLU A 276 12.18 9.60 4.25
N PRO A 277 11.44 10.08 5.27
CA PRO A 277 10.20 10.83 5.08
C PRO A 277 10.38 12.14 4.31
N GLN A 278 11.44 12.89 4.56
CA GLN A 278 11.67 14.17 3.88
C GLN A 278 11.89 13.96 2.37
N ARG A 279 12.77 13.02 2.00
CA ARG A 279 13.04 12.69 0.61
C ARG A 279 11.83 12.10 -0.08
N TYR A 280 11.05 11.26 0.63
CA TYR A 280 9.83 10.68 0.08
C TYR A 280 8.81 11.76 -0.26
N LEU A 281 8.55 12.69 0.67
CA LEU A 281 7.64 13.81 0.45
C LEU A 281 8.10 14.73 -0.68
N GLU A 282 9.40 15.03 -0.79
CA GLU A 282 9.96 15.83 -1.88
C GLU A 282 9.72 15.16 -3.25
N VAL A 283 10.00 13.88 -3.37
CA VAL A 283 9.79 13.11 -4.61
C VAL A 283 8.31 13.07 -5.00
N VAL A 284 7.44 12.77 -4.05
CA VAL A 284 5.99 12.71 -4.30
C VAL A 284 5.47 14.09 -4.67
N ARG A 285 5.81 15.14 -3.94
CA ARG A 285 5.39 16.53 -4.19
C ARG A 285 5.81 17.00 -5.59
N ASP A 286 7.07 16.77 -5.97
CA ASP A 286 7.58 17.12 -7.30
C ASP A 286 6.81 16.39 -8.42
N PHE A 287 6.54 15.11 -8.24
CA PHE A 287 5.77 14.33 -9.20
C PHE A 287 4.32 14.83 -9.33
N LEU A 288 3.65 15.10 -8.21
CA LEU A 288 2.28 15.64 -8.21
C LEU A 288 2.21 16.98 -8.93
N HIS A 289 3.13 17.91 -8.65
CA HIS A 289 3.17 19.24 -9.29
C HIS A 289 3.37 19.15 -10.81
N ARG A 290 4.23 18.23 -11.28
CA ARG A 290 4.46 18.05 -12.72
C ARG A 290 3.24 17.51 -13.46
N HIS A 291 2.32 16.87 -12.74
CA HIS A 291 1.13 16.22 -13.30
C HIS A 291 -0.20 16.85 -12.84
N ASP A 292 -0.13 17.96 -12.10
CA ASP A 292 -1.33 18.78 -11.89
C ASP A 292 -1.84 19.30 -13.25
N PRO A 293 -3.15 19.25 -13.50
CA PRO A 293 -3.72 19.87 -14.68
C PRO A 293 -3.33 21.37 -14.69
N SER A 294 -2.82 21.85 -15.80
CA SER A 294 -2.58 23.27 -15.97
C SER A 294 -3.86 24.03 -15.60
N ALA A 295 -3.77 25.04 -14.74
CA ALA A 295 -4.90 25.92 -14.46
C ALA A 295 -5.42 26.40 -15.81
N SER A 296 -6.61 25.90 -16.19
CA SER A 296 -7.27 26.35 -17.42
C SER A 296 -7.53 27.83 -17.24
N GLY A 297 -6.79 28.66 -17.98
CA GLY A 297 -6.96 30.12 -18.00
C GLY A 297 -8.32 30.52 -18.55
#